data_91d915d3e3b54dd7b59aaa41dd97ecf6
#
_entry.id   91d915d3e3b54dd7b59aaa41dd97ecf6
#
_cell.length_a   1.000
_cell.length_b   1.000
_cell.length_c   1.000
_cell.angle_alpha   90.00
_cell.angle_beta   90.00
_cell.angle_gamma   90.00
#
_symmetry.space_group_name_H-M   'P 1'
#
loop_
_entity.id
_entity.type
_entity.pdbx_description
1 polymer ?
#
loop_
_entity_poly.entity_id
_entity_poly.type
_entity_poly.pdbx_seq_one_letter_code
_entity_poly.pdbx_strand_id
1 'polypeptide(L)'
;MYRLPHLTREQFQDYWENKHPLSAPANAVEVLGIRKYVQVFPLSEKENSPLREIRNGGNEFDGVAEIWIDDLETFNTQWNSGEGQKAFKAFLEDEKNFV
;
A
#
# COMPACT_ATOMS: atom_id res chain seq x y z
N MET A 1 4.59 -5.66 1.15
CA MET A 1 3.31 -6.25 1.62
C MET A 1 3.07 -7.59 0.93
N TYR A 2 2.39 -8.47 1.61
CA TYR A 2 2.08 -9.81 1.12
C TYR A 2 0.57 -10.00 1.11
N ARG A 3 0.06 -10.62 0.03
CA ARG A 3 -1.38 -10.90 -0.08
C ARG A 3 -1.83 -11.95 0.94
N LEU A 4 -3.13 -11.93 1.26
CA LEU A 4 -3.72 -13.02 2.04
C LEU A 4 -3.61 -14.35 1.27
N PRO A 5 -3.42 -15.48 1.98
CA PRO A 5 -3.17 -16.77 1.32
C PRO A 5 -4.26 -17.24 0.35
N HIS A 6 -5.51 -16.83 0.55
CA HIS A 6 -6.62 -17.24 -0.31
C HIS A 6 -6.80 -16.39 -1.57
N LEU A 7 -6.03 -15.30 -1.71
CA LEU A 7 -6.11 -14.42 -2.86
C LEU A 7 -5.07 -14.81 -3.92
N THR A 8 -5.45 -14.74 -5.18
CA THR A 8 -4.48 -14.77 -6.26
C THR A 8 -3.78 -13.42 -6.35
N ARG A 9 -2.65 -13.36 -7.07
CA ARG A 9 -1.95 -12.09 -7.31
C ARG A 9 -2.85 -11.07 -8.00
N GLU A 10 -3.61 -11.51 -9.00
CA GLU A 10 -4.53 -10.65 -9.75
C GLU A 10 -5.65 -10.11 -8.85
N GLN A 11 -6.20 -10.95 -7.98
CA GLN A 11 -7.22 -10.52 -7.03
C GLN A 11 -6.66 -9.49 -6.03
N PHE A 12 -5.46 -9.71 -5.54
CA PHE A 12 -4.77 -8.76 -4.65
C PHE A 12 -4.54 -7.42 -5.35
N GLN A 13 -4.00 -7.44 -6.56
CA GLN A 13 -3.71 -6.21 -7.32
C GLN A 13 -4.99 -5.45 -7.64
N ASP A 14 -6.04 -6.13 -8.07
CA ASP A 14 -7.33 -5.49 -8.35
C ASP A 14 -7.92 -4.83 -7.11
N TYR A 15 -7.90 -5.54 -5.99
CA TYR A 15 -8.44 -4.99 -4.74
C TYR A 15 -7.65 -3.76 -4.30
N TRP A 16 -6.33 -3.85 -4.28
CA TRP A 16 -5.48 -2.74 -3.85
C TRP A 16 -5.61 -1.53 -4.75
N GLU A 17 -5.64 -1.73 -6.05
CA GLU A 17 -5.72 -0.64 -7.03
C GLU A 17 -7.11 0.02 -7.05
N ASN A 18 -8.17 -0.77 -7.03
CA ASN A 18 -9.52 -0.30 -7.34
C ASN A 18 -10.47 -0.20 -6.14
N LYS A 19 -10.23 -0.95 -5.08
CA LYS A 19 -11.13 -1.00 -3.92
C LYS A 19 -10.55 -0.34 -2.68
N HIS A 20 -9.29 -0.60 -2.37
CA HIS A 20 -8.65 -0.05 -1.18
C HIS A 20 -8.62 1.48 -1.13
N PRO A 21 -8.34 2.20 -2.22
CA PRO A 21 -8.37 3.66 -2.19
C PRO A 21 -9.73 4.25 -1.83
N LEU A 22 -10.80 3.51 -2.05
CA LEU A 22 -12.16 3.95 -1.74
C LEU A 22 -12.59 3.62 -0.30
N SER A 23 -11.78 2.93 0.47
CA SER A 23 -12.10 2.48 1.83
C SER A 23 -12.04 3.60 2.87
N ALA A 24 -11.38 4.70 2.56
CA ALA A 24 -11.21 5.86 3.43
C ALA A 24 -11.93 7.08 2.85
N PRO A 25 -12.11 8.16 3.64
CA PRO A 25 -12.68 9.40 3.15
C PRO A 25 -11.94 9.92 1.90
N ALA A 26 -12.67 10.56 0.98
CA ALA A 26 -12.10 11.05 -0.29
C ALA A 26 -10.92 12.01 -0.11
N ASN A 27 -10.86 12.73 1.01
CA ASN A 27 -9.78 13.67 1.32
C ASN A 27 -8.67 13.06 2.18
N ALA A 28 -8.61 11.74 2.32
CA ALA A 28 -7.64 11.08 3.21
C ALA A 28 -6.19 11.43 2.87
N VAL A 29 -5.86 11.53 1.59
CA VAL A 29 -4.51 11.87 1.14
C VAL A 29 -4.13 13.29 1.59
N GLU A 30 -5.04 14.26 1.48
CA GLU A 30 -4.81 15.62 1.95
C GLU A 30 -4.68 15.69 3.47
N VAL A 31 -5.58 15.01 4.17
CA VAL A 31 -5.59 14.98 5.65
C VAL A 31 -4.30 14.39 6.21
N LEU A 32 -3.75 13.37 5.55
CA LEU A 32 -2.50 12.74 5.95
C LEU A 32 -1.25 13.48 5.44
N GLY A 33 -1.42 14.53 4.64
CA GLY A 33 -0.29 15.30 4.12
C GLY A 33 0.54 14.57 3.08
N ILE A 34 -0.07 13.64 2.37
CA ILE A 34 0.58 12.87 1.31
C ILE A 34 0.54 13.66 0.01
N ARG A 35 1.72 13.94 -0.56
CA ARG A 35 1.84 14.71 -1.82
C ARG A 35 1.79 13.81 -3.04
N LYS A 36 2.30 12.60 -2.91
CA LYS A 36 2.31 11.61 -3.99
C LYS A 36 2.17 10.22 -3.39
N TYR A 37 1.34 9.42 -4.02
CA TYR A 37 1.13 8.02 -3.65
C TYR A 37 1.35 7.15 -4.86
N VAL A 38 2.21 6.15 -4.73
CA VAL A 38 2.54 5.23 -5.82
C VAL A 38 2.36 3.80 -5.32
N GLN A 39 1.63 3.01 -6.09
CA GLN A 39 1.54 1.57 -5.90
C GLN A 39 2.55 0.90 -6.83
N VAL A 40 3.45 0.12 -6.26
CA VAL A 40 4.46 -0.61 -7.04
C VAL A 40 4.08 -2.08 -7.05
N PHE A 41 3.85 -2.61 -8.26
CA PHE A 41 3.54 -4.03 -8.46
C PHE A 41 4.78 -4.73 -8.97
N PRO A 42 5.16 -5.89 -8.37
CA PRO A 42 6.30 -6.64 -8.88
C PRO A 42 5.97 -7.27 -10.25
N LEU A 43 7.01 -7.63 -10.97
CA LEU A 43 6.88 -8.41 -12.19
C LEU A 43 6.17 -9.74 -11.90
N SER A 44 5.63 -10.38 -12.93
CA SER A 44 5.05 -11.71 -12.78
C SER A 44 6.09 -12.67 -12.19
N GLU A 45 5.64 -13.72 -11.53
CA GLU A 45 6.55 -14.72 -10.97
C GLU A 45 7.46 -15.33 -12.03
N LYS A 46 6.94 -15.54 -13.23
CA LYS A 46 7.70 -16.04 -14.37
C LYS A 46 8.87 -15.12 -14.72
N GLU A 47 8.65 -13.81 -14.69
CA GLU A 47 9.68 -12.82 -15.03
C GLU A 47 10.63 -12.57 -13.86
N ASN A 48 10.13 -12.57 -12.63
CA ASN A 48 10.88 -12.18 -11.45
C ASN A 48 11.73 -13.31 -10.86
N SER A 49 11.29 -14.55 -10.99
CA SER A 49 11.98 -15.72 -10.43
C SER A 49 13.44 -15.85 -10.86
N PRO A 50 13.78 -15.74 -12.16
CA PRO A 50 15.18 -15.79 -12.59
C PRO A 50 16.03 -14.65 -12.00
N LEU A 51 15.48 -13.46 -11.89
CA LEU A 51 16.19 -12.31 -11.32
C LEU A 51 16.46 -12.51 -9.84
N ARG A 52 15.50 -13.06 -9.11
CA ARG A 52 15.64 -13.38 -7.70
C ARG A 52 16.71 -14.44 -7.46
N GLU A 53 16.75 -15.48 -8.28
CA GLU A 53 17.76 -16.53 -8.20
C GLU A 53 19.17 -16.00 -8.42
N ILE A 54 19.36 -15.19 -9.47
CA ILE A 54 20.65 -14.60 -9.81
C ILE A 54 21.17 -13.73 -8.65
N ARG A 55 20.29 -13.00 -7.98
CA ARG A 55 20.67 -12.07 -6.92
C ARG A 55 20.56 -12.67 -5.52
N ASN A 56 20.22 -13.94 -5.41
CA ASN A 56 19.98 -14.60 -4.13
C ASN A 56 18.96 -13.80 -3.28
N GLY A 57 17.89 -13.33 -3.92
CA GLY A 57 16.85 -12.55 -3.27
C GLY A 57 15.98 -13.38 -2.35
N GLY A 58 15.30 -12.70 -1.42
CA GLY A 58 14.35 -13.33 -0.52
C GLY A 58 13.01 -13.65 -1.17
N ASN A 59 12.01 -13.91 -0.34
CA ASN A 59 10.66 -14.19 -0.79
C ASN A 59 10.08 -13.01 -1.58
N GLU A 60 9.32 -13.34 -2.62
CA GLU A 60 8.68 -12.34 -3.45
C GLU A 60 7.54 -11.65 -2.70
N PHE A 61 7.53 -10.33 -2.69
CA PHE A 61 6.43 -9.54 -2.15
C PHE A 61 5.38 -9.27 -3.24
N ASP A 62 4.14 -8.96 -2.83
CA ASP A 62 3.03 -8.72 -3.74
C ASP A 62 2.81 -7.25 -4.07
N GLY A 63 3.37 -6.34 -3.29
CA GLY A 63 3.30 -4.92 -3.59
C GLY A 63 4.06 -4.05 -2.59
N VAL A 64 4.37 -2.85 -3.02
CA VAL A 64 5.00 -1.81 -2.19
C VAL A 64 4.25 -0.51 -2.39
N ALA A 65 3.90 0.16 -1.30
CA ALA A 65 3.35 1.50 -1.33
C ALA A 65 4.48 2.50 -1.12
N GLU A 66 4.53 3.52 -1.98
CA GLU A 66 5.48 4.63 -1.86
C GLU A 66 4.69 5.90 -1.63
N ILE A 67 5.03 6.64 -0.59
CA ILE A 67 4.39 7.92 -0.29
C ILE A 67 5.43 9.03 -0.24
N TRP A 68 5.04 10.20 -0.74
CA TRP A 68 5.88 11.39 -0.73
C TRP A 68 5.23 12.43 0.17
N ILE A 69 6.00 13.00 1.07
CA ILE A 69 5.57 14.00 2.04
C ILE A 69 6.51 15.20 1.97
N ASP A 70 6.04 16.37 2.42
CA ASP A 70 6.88 17.59 2.43
C ASP A 70 7.99 17.50 3.47
N ASP A 71 7.61 17.18 4.71
CA ASP A 71 8.55 17.00 5.81
C ASP A 71 7.93 16.07 6.86
N LEU A 72 8.80 15.44 7.64
CA LEU A 72 8.38 14.44 8.62
C LEU A 72 7.59 15.05 9.77
N GLU A 73 7.94 16.25 10.20
CA GLU A 73 7.27 16.93 11.32
C GLU A 73 5.81 17.24 10.96
N THR A 74 5.58 17.85 9.82
CA THR A 74 4.22 18.15 9.33
C THR A 74 3.41 16.88 9.13
N PHE A 75 4.03 15.87 8.54
CA PHE A 75 3.38 14.56 8.33
C PHE A 75 2.94 13.95 9.67
N ASN A 76 3.83 13.93 10.67
CA ASN A 76 3.50 13.37 11.97
C ASN A 76 2.38 14.15 12.67
N THR A 77 2.38 15.47 12.55
CA THR A 77 1.33 16.31 13.12
C THR A 77 -0.03 15.99 12.50
N GLN A 78 -0.08 15.91 11.19
CA GLN A 78 -1.33 15.58 10.47
C GLN A 78 -1.78 14.15 10.72
N TRP A 79 -0.84 13.21 10.76
CA TRP A 79 -1.11 11.81 11.08
C TRP A 79 -1.74 11.66 12.46
N ASN A 80 -1.27 12.41 13.44
CA ASN A 80 -1.77 12.36 14.81
C ASN A 80 -3.01 13.23 15.06
N SER A 81 -3.48 13.98 14.06
CA SER A 81 -4.75 14.70 14.15
C SER A 81 -5.93 13.74 14.22
N GLY A 82 -7.08 14.21 14.70
CA GLY A 82 -8.28 13.38 14.76
C GLY A 82 -8.70 12.86 13.37
N GLU A 83 -8.63 13.72 12.35
CA GLU A 83 -8.94 13.33 10.98
C GLU A 83 -7.91 12.38 10.37
N GLY A 84 -6.62 12.61 10.65
CA GLY A 84 -5.54 11.73 10.22
C GLY A 84 -5.67 10.33 10.79
N GLN A 85 -5.94 10.21 12.08
CA GLN A 85 -6.16 8.92 12.74
C GLN A 85 -7.37 8.18 12.18
N LYS A 86 -8.44 8.91 11.89
CA LYS A 86 -9.64 8.34 11.29
C LYS A 86 -9.38 7.79 9.88
N ALA A 87 -8.66 8.55 9.06
CA ALA A 87 -8.29 8.11 7.71
C ALA A 87 -7.38 6.89 7.74
N PHE A 88 -6.36 6.90 8.57
CA PHE A 88 -5.44 5.78 8.73
C PHE A 88 -6.14 4.52 9.21
N LYS A 89 -7.01 4.67 10.21
CA LYS A 89 -7.78 3.55 10.75
C LYS A 89 -8.66 2.91 9.67
N ALA A 90 -9.28 3.71 8.80
CA ALA A 90 -10.10 3.21 7.71
C ALA A 90 -9.27 2.36 6.73
N PHE A 91 -8.08 2.83 6.36
CA PHE A 91 -7.17 2.06 5.51
C PHE A 91 -6.72 0.77 6.19
N LEU A 92 -6.35 0.85 7.46
CA LEU A 92 -5.86 -0.31 8.21
C LEU A 92 -6.93 -1.40 8.34
N GLU A 93 -8.17 -1.01 8.60
CA GLU A 93 -9.29 -1.97 8.66
C GLU A 93 -9.51 -2.65 7.31
N ASP A 94 -9.44 -1.90 6.22
CA ASP A 94 -9.63 -2.47 4.89
C ASP A 94 -8.47 -3.39 4.47
N GLU A 95 -7.25 -3.13 4.95
CA GLU A 95 -6.10 -3.99 4.66
C GLU A 95 -6.31 -5.43 5.08
N LYS A 96 -7.13 -5.69 6.09
CA LYS A 96 -7.47 -7.05 6.53
C LYS A 96 -8.14 -7.88 5.43
N ASN A 97 -8.64 -7.24 4.38
CA ASN A 97 -9.34 -7.90 3.28
C ASN A 97 -8.40 -8.39 2.17
N PHE A 98 -7.14 -7.95 2.17
CA PHE A 98 -6.22 -8.33 1.08
C PHE A 98 -4.75 -8.50 1.51
N VAL A 99 -4.40 -8.08 2.70
CA VAL A 99 -3.01 -8.15 3.21
C VAL A 99 -2.88 -9.13 4.36
#